data_528d9264f459f4c6e760ed6a67a02b17
#
_entry.id   528d9264f459f4c6e760ed6a67a02b17
#
_cell.length_a   1.000
_cell.length_b   1.000
_cell.length_c   1.000
_cell.angle_alpha   90.00
_cell.angle_beta   90.00
_cell.angle_gamma   90.00
#
_symmetry.space_group_name_H-M   'P 1'
#
loop_
_entity.id
_entity.type
_entity.pdbx_description
1 polymer ?
#
loop_
_entity_poly.entity_id
_entity_poly.type
_entity_poly.pdbx_seq_one_letter_code
_entity_poly.pdbx_strand_id
1 'polypeptide(L)'
;GFQNADCIYIPIRIPEGARVAGRSSSAIDATIVGANGGPGFMRGYAGCETYGISSGIGTQMTGSDSANSKGGWAQITAATGFHIKALMAIIGRNKNNSLTDADFLFDVGIGGAGSEQVLIPDLPFTANATRDTVRPRIFGPFPVDVPEGSRLSGRIQGTTTTNPDDNMDLVLYGFY
;
A
#
# COMPACT_ATOMS: atom_id res chain seq x y z
N GLY A 1 14.92 18.07 -16.76
CA GLY A 1 15.70 17.19 -15.92
C GLY A 1 14.78 16.32 -15.11
N PHE A 2 15.02 15.00 -15.05
CA PHE A 2 14.28 14.08 -14.20
C PHE A 2 14.45 14.50 -12.73
N GLN A 3 13.50 15.20 -12.18
CA GLN A 3 13.43 15.43 -10.75
C GLN A 3 12.68 14.26 -10.13
N ASN A 4 13.43 13.38 -9.47
CA ASN A 4 12.95 12.28 -8.64
C ASN A 4 12.04 11.27 -9.36
N ALA A 5 12.64 10.40 -10.15
CA ALA A 5 11.99 9.18 -10.60
C ALA A 5 11.85 8.23 -9.39
N ASP A 6 10.62 8.00 -8.94
CA ASP A 6 10.35 6.93 -7.98
C ASP A 6 10.43 5.60 -8.72
N CYS A 7 11.37 4.75 -8.33
CA CYS A 7 11.52 3.43 -8.91
C CYS A 7 10.76 2.41 -8.05
N ILE A 8 9.76 1.76 -8.64
CA ILE A 8 8.97 0.71 -7.97
C ILE A 8 9.44 -0.63 -8.52
N TYR A 9 9.88 -1.51 -7.65
CA TYR A 9 10.17 -2.88 -8.00
C TYR A 9 8.92 -3.75 -7.86
N ILE A 10 8.43 -4.30 -8.97
CA ILE A 10 7.28 -5.20 -8.99
C ILE A 10 7.80 -6.61 -9.33
N PRO A 11 7.80 -7.55 -8.39
CA PRO A 11 8.42 -8.87 -8.55
C PRO A 11 7.53 -9.87 -9.30
N ILE A 12 7.06 -9.53 -10.48
CA ILE A 12 6.26 -10.43 -11.33
C ILE A 12 7.11 -11.04 -12.43
N ARG A 13 6.82 -12.29 -12.79
CA ARG A 13 7.43 -12.95 -13.93
C ARG A 13 6.74 -12.50 -15.21
N ILE A 14 7.51 -11.91 -16.14
CA ILE A 14 7.02 -11.56 -17.46
C ILE A 14 7.46 -12.69 -18.42
N PRO A 15 6.54 -13.44 -19.03
CA PRO A 15 6.87 -14.47 -20.01
C PRO A 15 7.59 -13.88 -21.21
N GLU A 16 8.44 -14.68 -21.86
CA GLU A 16 9.08 -14.31 -23.12
C GLU A 16 8.01 -13.97 -24.17
N GLY A 17 8.23 -12.90 -24.92
CA GLY A 17 7.29 -12.42 -25.94
C GLY A 17 6.06 -11.69 -25.40
N ALA A 18 5.90 -11.55 -24.08
CA ALA A 18 4.79 -10.81 -23.51
C ALA A 18 4.91 -9.31 -23.77
N ARG A 19 3.79 -8.68 -24.11
CA ARG A 19 3.70 -7.22 -24.22
C ARG A 19 3.45 -6.63 -22.84
N VAL A 20 4.30 -5.68 -22.43
CA VAL A 20 4.08 -4.88 -21.22
C VAL A 20 3.50 -3.52 -21.63
N ALA A 21 2.45 -3.07 -20.97
CA ALA A 21 1.80 -1.79 -21.25
C ALA A 21 1.50 -1.06 -19.94
N GLY A 22 1.63 0.27 -19.97
CA GLY A 22 1.20 1.16 -18.90
C GLY A 22 -0.07 1.91 -19.32
N ARG A 23 -0.90 2.26 -18.35
CA ARG A 23 -2.08 3.10 -18.53
C ARG A 23 -2.07 4.25 -17.54
N SER A 24 -2.32 5.45 -18.01
CA SER A 24 -2.53 6.64 -17.18
C SER A 24 -3.72 7.44 -17.69
N SER A 25 -4.34 8.21 -16.81
CA SER A 25 -5.41 9.17 -17.17
C SER A 25 -4.87 10.51 -17.69
N SER A 26 -3.57 10.75 -17.56
CA SER A 26 -2.88 11.94 -18.05
C SER A 26 -1.55 11.55 -18.69
N ALA A 27 -0.94 12.45 -19.44
CA ALA A 27 0.38 12.22 -20.01
C ALA A 27 1.41 12.08 -18.88
N ILE A 28 2.02 10.91 -18.79
CA ILE A 28 3.15 10.61 -17.90
C ILE A 28 4.23 9.89 -18.68
N ASP A 29 5.48 10.16 -18.36
CA ASP A 29 6.60 9.39 -18.85
C ASP A 29 6.84 8.22 -17.87
N ALA A 30 6.72 7.01 -18.38
CA ALA A 30 7.02 5.80 -17.63
C ALA A 30 8.05 4.96 -18.37
N THR A 31 9.10 4.58 -17.66
CA THR A 31 10.10 3.63 -18.18
C THR A 31 9.96 2.32 -17.41
N ILE A 32 9.75 1.23 -18.15
CA ILE A 32 9.71 -0.12 -17.58
C ILE A 32 11.05 -0.78 -17.87
N VAL A 33 11.77 -1.12 -16.80
CA VAL A 33 13.06 -1.83 -16.90
C VAL A 33 12.85 -3.27 -16.46
N GLY A 34 13.03 -4.20 -17.38
CA GLY A 34 13.06 -5.62 -17.06
C GLY A 34 14.44 -6.00 -16.50
N ALA A 35 14.47 -6.67 -15.34
CA ALA A 35 15.68 -7.26 -14.81
C ALA A 35 15.73 -8.75 -15.15
N ASN A 36 16.75 -9.19 -15.88
CA ASN A 36 17.03 -10.60 -16.03
C ASN A 36 17.64 -11.13 -14.74
N GLY A 37 16.85 -11.96 -14.02
CA GLY A 37 17.35 -12.65 -12.83
C GLY A 37 18.44 -13.65 -13.19
N GLY A 38 19.67 -13.42 -12.73
CA GLY A 38 20.72 -14.43 -12.74
C GLY A 38 20.44 -15.55 -11.73
N PRO A 39 21.29 -16.58 -11.65
CA PRO A 39 21.18 -17.63 -10.64
C PRO A 39 21.21 -17.01 -9.22
N GLY A 40 20.12 -17.15 -8.48
CA GLY A 40 19.98 -16.59 -7.14
C GLY A 40 18.94 -15.47 -7.01
N PHE A 41 18.44 -14.91 -8.10
CA PHE A 41 17.25 -14.06 -8.04
C PHE A 41 16.00 -14.90 -7.73
N MET A 42 15.20 -14.40 -6.79
CA MET A 42 13.91 -15.04 -6.47
C MET A 42 13.08 -15.15 -7.75
N ARG A 43 12.50 -16.33 -7.98
CA ARG A 43 11.54 -16.50 -9.07
C ARG A 43 10.41 -15.52 -8.82
N GLY A 44 10.10 -14.64 -9.79
CA GLY A 44 8.99 -13.71 -9.69
C GLY A 44 7.66 -14.45 -9.48
N TYR A 45 6.71 -13.75 -8.92
CA TYR A 45 5.36 -14.24 -8.71
C TYR A 45 4.62 -14.41 -10.05
N ALA A 46 3.60 -15.27 -10.06
CA ALA A 46 2.80 -15.56 -11.26
C ALA A 46 1.95 -14.35 -11.66
N GLY A 47 1.52 -13.55 -10.69
CA GLY A 47 0.71 -12.38 -10.92
C GLY A 47 0.64 -11.45 -9.71
N CYS A 48 -0.12 -10.38 -9.90
CA CYS A 48 -0.36 -9.37 -8.88
C CYS A 48 -1.82 -8.91 -8.95
N GLU A 49 -2.46 -8.80 -7.80
CA GLU A 49 -3.79 -8.21 -7.63
C GLU A 49 -3.71 -6.98 -6.74
N THR A 50 -4.51 -5.95 -7.04
CA THR A 50 -4.53 -4.70 -6.29
C THR A 50 -5.79 -4.62 -5.45
N TYR A 51 -5.62 -4.29 -4.17
CA TYR A 51 -6.70 -4.15 -3.21
C TYR A 51 -6.78 -2.74 -2.66
N GLY A 52 -7.99 -2.29 -2.34
CA GLY A 52 -8.23 -1.00 -1.70
C GLY A 52 -8.32 0.18 -2.66
N ILE A 53 -8.24 -0.02 -3.97
CA ILE A 53 -8.46 1.05 -4.93
C ILE A 53 -9.98 1.28 -5.09
N SER A 54 -10.41 2.46 -4.66
CA SER A 54 -11.78 2.95 -4.85
C SER A 54 -11.71 4.32 -5.50
N SER A 55 -12.41 4.51 -6.62
CA SER A 55 -12.48 5.80 -7.34
C SER A 55 -11.12 6.45 -7.64
N GLY A 56 -10.07 5.64 -7.81
CA GLY A 56 -8.70 6.12 -8.10
C GLY A 56 -7.89 6.55 -6.88
N ILE A 57 -8.38 6.32 -5.68
CA ILE A 57 -7.74 6.61 -4.40
C ILE A 57 -7.69 5.29 -3.59
N GLY A 58 -6.83 5.22 -2.57
CA GLY A 58 -6.75 4.07 -1.67
C GLY A 58 -7.92 3.95 -0.71
N THR A 59 -7.93 2.90 0.10
CA THR A 59 -8.85 2.78 1.24
C THR A 59 -8.41 3.75 2.32
N GLN A 60 -9.32 4.64 2.71
CA GLN A 60 -9.08 5.59 3.79
C GLN A 60 -9.05 4.88 5.14
N MET A 61 -7.99 5.15 5.90
CA MET A 61 -7.86 4.78 7.31
C MET A 61 -7.96 6.03 8.16
N THR A 62 -8.68 5.94 9.27
CA THR A 62 -8.85 7.03 10.23
C THR A 62 -8.10 6.70 11.50
N GLY A 63 -7.32 7.66 12.01
CA GLY A 63 -6.64 7.56 13.29
C GLY A 63 -7.59 7.49 14.49
N SER A 64 -7.03 7.29 15.66
CA SER A 64 -7.76 7.36 16.93
C SER A 64 -7.87 8.82 17.39
N ASP A 65 -8.91 9.11 18.18
CA ASP A 65 -9.06 10.40 18.89
C ASP A 65 -8.00 10.60 20.00
N SER A 66 -7.16 9.60 20.22
CA SER A 66 -6.06 9.64 21.19
C SER A 66 -4.71 9.48 20.49
N ALA A 67 -3.78 10.39 20.73
CA ALA A 67 -2.42 10.31 20.21
C ALA A 67 -1.76 8.97 20.59
N ASN A 68 -0.97 8.44 19.68
CA ASN A 68 -0.25 7.18 19.87
C ASN A 68 -1.14 5.96 20.12
N SER A 69 -2.40 6.01 19.71
CA SER A 69 -3.34 4.90 19.78
C SER A 69 -3.78 4.48 18.39
N LYS A 70 -3.91 3.17 18.17
CA LYS A 70 -4.41 2.65 16.89
C LYS A 70 -5.89 2.99 16.72
N GLY A 71 -6.25 3.48 15.53
CA GLY A 71 -7.65 3.64 15.13
C GLY A 71 -8.35 2.32 14.83
N GLY A 72 -9.59 2.41 14.37
CA GLY A 72 -10.37 1.24 13.95
C GLY A 72 -9.82 0.61 12.66
N TRP A 73 -10.12 -0.68 12.47
CA TRP A 73 -9.80 -1.37 11.23
C TRP A 73 -10.71 -0.94 10.08
N ALA A 74 -10.11 -0.46 8.98
CA ALA A 74 -10.79 -0.20 7.73
C ALA A 74 -10.64 -1.41 6.80
N GLN A 75 -11.74 -1.87 6.19
CA GLN A 75 -11.70 -2.98 5.25
C GLN A 75 -11.08 -2.55 3.91
N ILE A 76 -10.00 -3.21 3.50
CA ILE A 76 -9.34 -2.99 2.21
C ILE A 76 -9.98 -3.88 1.13
N THR A 77 -10.19 -5.16 1.44
CA THR A 77 -10.97 -6.08 0.61
C THR A 77 -11.74 -7.06 1.49
N ALA A 78 -12.91 -7.46 1.03
CA ALA A 78 -13.71 -8.49 1.71
C ALA A 78 -13.14 -9.89 1.51
N ALA A 79 -12.47 -10.11 0.36
CA ALA A 79 -11.87 -11.39 0.02
C ALA A 79 -10.73 -11.18 -0.98
N THR A 80 -9.64 -11.94 -0.83
CA THR A 80 -8.57 -12.02 -1.84
C THR A 80 -9.00 -12.98 -2.95
N GLY A 81 -8.68 -12.65 -4.20
CA GLY A 81 -8.98 -13.49 -5.36
C GLY A 81 -8.03 -14.69 -5.51
N PHE A 82 -6.88 -14.62 -4.85
CA PHE A 82 -5.81 -15.63 -4.94
C PHE A 82 -5.14 -15.85 -3.59
N HIS A 83 -4.39 -16.94 -3.47
CA HIS A 83 -3.48 -17.19 -2.36
C HIS A 83 -2.27 -16.27 -2.48
N ILE A 84 -2.16 -15.25 -1.62
CA ILE A 84 -1.13 -14.22 -1.68
C ILE A 84 0.13 -14.68 -0.92
N LYS A 85 1.26 -14.60 -1.59
CA LYS A 85 2.58 -15.00 -1.07
C LYS A 85 3.47 -13.85 -0.66
N ALA A 86 3.15 -12.65 -1.15
CA ALA A 86 3.78 -11.42 -0.68
C ALA A 86 2.83 -10.25 -0.82
N LEU A 87 2.96 -9.28 0.07
CA LEU A 87 2.23 -8.01 0.05
C LEU A 87 3.19 -6.82 -0.07
N MET A 88 2.80 -5.86 -0.87
CA MET A 88 3.42 -4.55 -0.91
C MET A 88 2.36 -3.51 -0.54
N ALA A 89 2.67 -2.62 0.38
CA ALA A 89 1.78 -1.56 0.83
C ALA A 89 2.20 -0.22 0.22
N ILE A 90 1.24 0.52 -0.31
CA ILE A 90 1.42 1.90 -0.74
C ILE A 90 0.55 2.78 0.13
N ILE A 91 1.19 3.72 0.82
CA ILE A 91 0.55 4.63 1.74
C ILE A 91 0.70 6.04 1.21
N GLY A 92 -0.38 6.79 1.20
CA GLY A 92 -0.40 8.16 0.75
C GLY A 92 -1.47 8.99 1.43
N ARG A 93 -1.40 10.30 1.20
CA ARG A 93 -2.39 11.24 1.70
C ARG A 93 -3.63 11.24 0.82
N ASN A 94 -4.79 11.30 1.45
CA ASN A 94 -6.00 11.70 0.76
C ASN A 94 -5.92 13.20 0.41
N LYS A 95 -6.02 13.53 -0.88
CA LYS A 95 -5.90 14.92 -1.39
C LYS A 95 -6.92 15.91 -0.81
N ASN A 96 -7.99 15.42 -0.22
CA ASN A 96 -9.09 16.24 0.30
C ASN A 96 -8.90 16.63 1.77
N ASN A 97 -7.86 16.12 2.44
CA ASN A 97 -7.62 16.38 3.84
C ASN A 97 -6.45 17.35 4.04
N SER A 98 -6.60 18.25 4.99
CA SER A 98 -5.49 19.03 5.52
C SER A 98 -4.51 18.07 6.21
N LEU A 99 -3.22 18.34 6.15
CA LEU A 99 -2.22 17.61 6.91
C LEU A 99 -1.69 18.49 8.03
N THR A 100 -1.57 17.89 9.20
CA THR A 100 -0.65 18.38 10.24
C THR A 100 0.68 17.62 10.14
N ASP A 101 1.74 18.21 10.67
CA ASP A 101 3.01 17.50 10.86
C ASP A 101 2.79 16.38 11.87
N ALA A 102 2.90 15.14 11.44
CA ALA A 102 2.68 13.98 12.28
C ALA A 102 3.47 12.76 11.79
N ASP A 103 3.81 11.90 12.72
CA ASP A 103 4.33 10.57 12.45
C ASP A 103 3.19 9.55 12.60
N PHE A 104 3.19 8.57 11.71
CA PHE A 104 2.16 7.54 11.64
C PHE A 104 2.76 6.14 11.66
N LEU A 105 2.01 5.21 12.24
CA LEU A 105 2.29 3.78 12.18
C LEU A 105 1.07 3.04 11.63
N PHE A 106 1.28 2.27 10.56
CA PHE A 106 0.23 1.51 9.88
C PHE A 106 0.36 0.03 10.21
N ASP A 107 -0.78 -0.61 10.42
CA ASP A 107 -0.86 -2.06 10.44
C ASP A 107 -1.68 -2.54 9.24
N VAL A 108 -1.24 -3.65 8.66
CA VAL A 108 -2.06 -4.46 7.75
C VAL A 108 -2.56 -5.67 8.54
N GLY A 109 -3.85 -5.94 8.45
CA GLY A 109 -4.51 -7.03 9.17
C GLY A 109 -5.19 -8.02 8.24
N ILE A 110 -5.38 -9.23 8.77
CA ILE A 110 -6.12 -10.33 8.15
C ILE A 110 -7.17 -10.84 9.12
N GLY A 111 -8.30 -11.30 8.63
CA GLY A 111 -9.36 -11.92 9.44
C GLY A 111 -10.69 -11.19 9.36
N GLY A 112 -11.71 -11.79 9.99
CA GLY A 112 -13.06 -11.22 10.03
C GLY A 112 -13.15 -9.91 10.77
N ALA A 113 -14.20 -9.11 10.50
CA ALA A 113 -14.44 -7.85 11.21
C ALA A 113 -14.60 -8.08 12.71
N GLY A 114 -13.84 -7.34 13.52
CA GLY A 114 -13.79 -7.48 14.97
C GLY A 114 -12.91 -8.62 15.50
N SER A 115 -12.27 -9.38 14.61
CA SER A 115 -11.33 -10.46 14.95
C SER A 115 -10.05 -10.41 14.10
N GLU A 116 -9.69 -9.21 13.64
CA GLU A 116 -8.50 -9.00 12.84
C GLU A 116 -7.23 -9.32 13.62
N GLN A 117 -6.32 -10.02 12.95
CA GLN A 117 -4.95 -10.25 13.41
C GLN A 117 -3.99 -9.39 12.61
N VAL A 118 -2.98 -8.83 13.29
CA VAL A 118 -1.94 -8.04 12.62
C VAL A 118 -1.08 -8.97 11.77
N LEU A 119 -1.02 -8.69 10.47
CA LEU A 119 -0.20 -9.40 9.50
C LEU A 119 1.14 -8.70 9.27
N ILE A 120 1.10 -7.37 9.11
CA ILE A 120 2.28 -6.51 8.97
C ILE A 120 2.12 -5.36 9.97
N PRO A 121 2.96 -5.29 11.01
CA PRO A 121 2.87 -4.26 12.03
C PRO A 121 3.64 -3.00 11.67
N ASP A 122 3.21 -1.88 12.20
CA ASP A 122 3.96 -0.64 12.44
C ASP A 122 4.79 -0.12 11.27
N LEU A 123 4.20 -0.05 10.06
CA LEU A 123 4.85 0.59 8.90
C LEU A 123 4.93 2.10 9.15
N PRO A 124 6.15 2.70 9.20
CA PRO A 124 6.30 4.10 9.58
C PRO A 124 6.08 5.05 8.40
N PHE A 125 5.35 6.12 8.64
CA PHE A 125 5.12 7.18 7.66
C PHE A 125 5.13 8.54 8.36
N THR A 126 5.88 9.51 7.83
CA THR A 126 5.89 10.89 8.32
C THR A 126 5.22 11.81 7.31
N ALA A 127 4.26 12.59 7.75
CA ALA A 127 3.62 13.65 6.97
C ALA A 127 4.11 15.02 7.43
N ASN A 128 4.20 15.96 6.48
CA ASN A 128 4.57 17.35 6.76
C ASN A 128 3.59 18.30 6.08
N ALA A 129 2.94 19.15 6.87
CA ALA A 129 1.91 20.09 6.42
C ALA A 129 2.41 21.16 5.44
N THR A 130 3.67 21.55 5.56
CA THR A 130 4.27 22.61 4.72
C THR A 130 4.66 22.13 3.33
N ARG A 131 4.70 20.85 3.10
CA ARG A 131 5.01 20.26 1.79
C ARG A 131 3.75 19.63 1.20
N ASP A 132 3.04 20.36 0.35
CA ASP A 132 1.82 19.95 -0.36
C ASP A 132 1.90 18.65 -1.16
N THR A 133 3.08 18.05 -1.25
CA THR A 133 3.32 16.81 -1.96
C THR A 133 3.82 15.72 -1.01
N VAL A 134 2.94 15.17 -0.22
CA VAL A 134 3.24 13.88 0.42
C VAL A 134 3.21 12.83 -0.69
N ARG A 135 4.40 12.40 -1.10
CA ARG A 135 4.52 11.32 -2.08
C ARG A 135 4.09 10.01 -1.45
N PRO A 136 3.38 9.16 -2.18
CA PRO A 136 3.08 7.82 -1.69
C PRO A 136 4.37 7.10 -1.29
N ARG A 137 4.36 6.49 -0.11
CA ARG A 137 5.44 5.61 0.35
C ARG A 137 5.10 4.18 0.04
N ILE A 138 6.12 3.45 -0.42
CA ILE A 138 6.00 2.05 -0.82
C ILE A 138 6.80 1.22 0.17
N PHE A 139 6.16 0.17 0.70
CA PHE A 139 6.75 -0.75 1.64
C PHE A 139 6.64 -2.19 1.13
N GLY A 140 7.68 -2.97 1.31
CA GLY A 140 7.73 -4.37 0.89
C GLY A 140 8.47 -4.58 -0.43
N PRO A 141 8.28 -5.74 -1.10
CA PRO A 141 7.29 -6.76 -0.75
C PRO A 141 7.64 -7.52 0.54
N PHE A 142 6.63 -7.76 1.37
CA PHE A 142 6.73 -8.57 2.57
C PHE A 142 6.29 -10.00 2.26
N PRO A 143 7.08 -11.04 2.55
CA PRO A 143 6.62 -12.41 2.44
C PRO A 143 5.48 -12.64 3.44
N VAL A 144 4.37 -13.16 2.94
CA VAL A 144 3.17 -13.49 3.74
C VAL A 144 2.57 -14.81 3.23
N ASP A 145 1.67 -15.37 4.02
CA ASP A 145 0.85 -16.52 3.64
C ASP A 145 -0.62 -16.18 3.89
N VAL A 146 -1.26 -15.60 2.85
CA VAL A 146 -2.66 -15.16 2.92
C VAL A 146 -3.50 -16.05 2.03
N PRO A 147 -4.33 -16.94 2.60
CA PRO A 147 -5.20 -17.82 1.82
C PRO A 147 -6.16 -17.04 0.91
N GLU A 148 -6.52 -17.62 -0.23
CA GLU A 148 -7.60 -17.15 -1.07
C GLU A 148 -8.89 -16.98 -0.27
N GLY A 149 -9.67 -15.94 -0.59
CA GLY A 149 -10.90 -15.60 0.13
C GLY A 149 -10.69 -14.86 1.46
N SER A 150 -9.45 -14.53 1.83
CA SER A 150 -9.16 -13.80 3.07
C SER A 150 -9.60 -12.33 2.98
N ARG A 151 -10.19 -11.82 4.05
CA ARG A 151 -10.42 -10.38 4.22
C ARG A 151 -9.12 -9.72 4.67
N LEU A 152 -8.76 -8.59 4.02
CA LEU A 152 -7.66 -7.73 4.42
C LEU A 152 -8.19 -6.39 4.93
N SER A 153 -7.50 -5.84 5.91
CA SER A 153 -7.84 -4.58 6.56
C SER A 153 -6.58 -3.77 6.87
N GLY A 154 -6.75 -2.47 7.12
CA GLY A 154 -5.68 -1.59 7.56
C GLY A 154 -6.13 -0.72 8.71
N ARG A 155 -5.22 -0.30 9.56
CA ARG A 155 -5.45 0.72 10.58
C ARG A 155 -4.22 1.59 10.76
N ILE A 156 -4.45 2.77 11.35
CA ILE A 156 -3.42 3.79 11.53
C ILE A 156 -3.38 4.26 12.97
N GLN A 157 -2.19 4.66 13.41
CA GLN A 157 -1.92 5.42 14.62
C GLN A 157 -1.19 6.68 14.24
N GLY A 158 -1.59 7.82 14.81
CA GLY A 158 -0.89 9.11 14.62
C GLY A 158 -0.33 9.65 15.93
N THR A 159 0.62 10.56 15.85
CA THR A 159 1.18 11.28 17.02
C THR A 159 0.33 12.48 17.44
N THR A 160 -0.69 12.83 16.67
CA THR A 160 -1.61 13.94 16.93
C THR A 160 -3.00 13.42 17.34
N THR A 161 -3.81 14.30 17.97
CA THR A 161 -5.18 13.99 18.37
C THR A 161 -6.22 14.60 17.44
N THR A 162 -5.81 15.24 16.35
CA THR A 162 -6.69 16.01 15.48
C THR A 162 -7.30 15.11 14.39
N ASN A 163 -8.48 14.63 14.63
CA ASN A 163 -9.19 13.61 13.86
C ASN A 163 -9.38 13.85 12.36
N PRO A 164 -9.62 15.01 11.78
CA PRO A 164 -9.72 15.12 10.32
C PRO A 164 -8.38 15.00 9.60
N ASP A 165 -7.28 15.21 10.30
CA ASP A 165 -5.95 15.32 9.72
C ASP A 165 -5.20 13.97 9.69
N ASP A 166 -5.71 12.97 10.41
CA ASP A 166 -5.10 11.64 10.53
C ASP A 166 -5.63 10.63 9.50
N ASN A 167 -6.23 11.11 8.41
CA ASN A 167 -6.75 10.26 7.36
C ASN A 167 -5.70 10.02 6.27
N MET A 168 -5.32 8.77 6.13
CA MET A 168 -4.39 8.30 5.10
C MET A 168 -5.01 7.20 4.26
N ASP A 169 -4.59 7.11 3.01
CA ASP A 169 -5.05 6.09 2.08
C ASP A 169 -4.01 4.97 1.98
N LEU A 170 -4.52 3.73 2.00
CA LEU A 170 -3.73 2.51 1.85
C LEU A 170 -4.21 1.73 0.62
N VAL A 171 -3.24 1.33 -0.20
CA VAL A 171 -3.41 0.37 -1.31
C VAL A 171 -2.48 -0.80 -1.07
N LEU A 172 -2.96 -2.01 -1.28
CA LEU A 172 -2.15 -3.22 -1.22
C LEU A 172 -2.00 -3.85 -2.61
N TYR A 173 -0.81 -4.36 -2.89
CA TYR A 173 -0.52 -5.22 -4.02
C TYR A 173 -0.21 -6.61 -3.48
N GLY A 174 -1.06 -7.57 -3.82
CA GLY A 174 -0.89 -8.98 -3.45
C GLY A 174 -0.26 -9.76 -4.60
N PHE A 175 0.86 -10.42 -4.34
CA PHE A 175 1.57 -11.25 -5.30
C PHE A 175 1.31 -12.73 -5.04
N TYR A 176 0.97 -13.52 -6.09
CA TYR A 176 0.57 -14.94 -6.03
C TYR A 176 1.33 -15.82 -7.01
#